data_c107159428bd9d016674f83674cb9806
#
_entry.id   c107159428bd9d016674f83674cb9806
#
_cell.length_a   1.000
_cell.length_b   1.000
_cell.length_c   1.000
_cell.angle_alpha   90.00
_cell.angle_beta   90.00
_cell.angle_gamma   90.00
#
_symmetry.space_group_name_H-M   'P 1'
#
loop_
_entity.id
_entity.type
_entity.pdbx_description
1 polymer ?
#
loop_
_entity_poly.entity_id
_entity_poly.type
_entity_poly.pdbx_seq_one_letter_code
_entity_poly.pdbx_strand_id
1 'polypeptide(L)'
;MDGFRIPLGSWAKASIDFVVDTFGWFFDFIATIFSGLYSGAEWIFTTPPFWAIIIVIAAIAWLAKGWKLAIGTVVGLLLIVGIDQWKNAMQTLSLTLVAVLIAIIIAIPIGVWAARSQAVSAVVRPILDFLQTMPAFVYLIPAIFL
;
A
#
# COMPACT_ATOMS: atom_id res chain seq x y z
N MET A 1 4.75 16.66 43.69
CA MET A 1 4.01 17.46 42.67
C MET A 1 3.41 16.46 41.70
N ASP A 2 2.31 15.85 42.10
CA ASP A 2 1.57 14.92 41.25
C ASP A 2 0.75 15.76 40.29
N GLY A 3 1.44 16.09 39.17
CA GLY A 3 0.92 16.99 38.16
C GLY A 3 -0.32 16.38 37.49
N PHE A 4 -1.38 17.16 37.39
CA PHE A 4 -2.54 16.94 36.54
C PHE A 4 -2.10 16.42 35.16
N ARG A 5 -2.08 15.11 34.99
CA ARG A 5 -1.82 14.44 33.71
C ARG A 5 -3.16 14.10 33.08
N ILE A 6 -3.47 14.79 32.01
CA ILE A 6 -4.61 14.40 31.18
C ILE A 6 -4.23 13.07 30.50
N PRO A 7 -4.93 11.96 30.76
CA PRO A 7 -4.56 10.64 30.24
C PRO A 7 -5.00 10.48 28.78
N LEU A 8 -4.54 11.38 27.90
CA LEU A 8 -4.89 11.36 26.47
C LEU A 8 -4.53 10.03 25.81
N GLY A 9 -3.39 9.44 26.20
CA GLY A 9 -2.95 8.15 25.67
C GLY A 9 -3.89 6.99 26.04
N SER A 10 -4.44 6.99 27.26
CA SER A 10 -5.39 5.94 27.68
C SER A 10 -6.75 6.12 27.01
N TRP A 11 -7.18 7.34 26.76
CA TRP A 11 -8.43 7.61 26.02
C TRP A 11 -8.29 7.24 24.54
N ALA A 12 -7.15 7.59 23.92
CA ALA A 12 -6.87 7.18 22.55
C ALA A 12 -6.83 5.65 22.43
N LYS A 13 -6.14 4.97 23.37
CA LYS A 13 -6.09 3.52 23.41
C LYS A 13 -7.48 2.90 23.58
N ALA A 14 -8.27 3.37 24.55
CA ALA A 14 -9.63 2.87 24.77
C ALA A 14 -10.53 3.05 23.54
N SER A 15 -10.36 4.16 22.81
CA SER A 15 -11.09 4.40 21.55
C SER A 15 -10.67 3.43 20.45
N ILE A 16 -9.38 3.16 20.32
CA ILE A 16 -8.85 2.18 19.36
C ILE A 16 -9.32 0.77 19.73
N ASP A 17 -9.16 0.37 20.99
CA ASP A 17 -9.58 -0.95 21.48
C ASP A 17 -11.08 -1.17 21.21
N PHE A 18 -11.93 -0.17 21.48
CA PHE A 18 -13.36 -0.24 21.19
C PHE A 18 -13.64 -0.45 19.69
N VAL A 19 -12.92 0.24 18.81
CA VAL A 19 -13.07 0.08 17.35
C VAL A 19 -12.61 -1.30 16.91
N VAL A 20 -11.46 -1.76 17.42
CA VAL A 20 -10.91 -3.10 17.09
C VAL A 20 -11.86 -4.20 17.59
N ASP A 21 -12.36 -4.11 18.83
CA ASP A 21 -13.26 -5.12 19.40
C ASP A 21 -14.61 -5.16 18.66
N THR A 22 -15.10 -3.99 18.23
CA THR A 22 -16.40 -3.89 17.54
C THR A 22 -16.31 -4.32 16.07
N PHE A 23 -15.23 -3.95 15.39
CA PHE A 23 -15.05 -4.16 13.95
C PHE A 23 -13.96 -5.18 13.65
N GLY A 24 -13.49 -5.97 14.61
CA GLY A 24 -12.41 -6.94 14.45
C GLY A 24 -12.62 -7.87 13.27
N TRP A 25 -13.82 -8.44 13.11
CA TRP A 25 -14.18 -9.29 11.98
C TRP A 25 -13.98 -8.61 10.61
N PHE A 26 -14.23 -7.30 10.53
CA PHE A 26 -14.06 -6.53 9.30
C PHE A 26 -12.57 -6.31 8.99
N PHE A 27 -11.79 -5.98 10.03
CA PHE A 27 -10.33 -5.84 9.87
C PHE A 27 -9.67 -7.17 9.55
N ASP A 28 -10.09 -8.28 10.16
CA ASP A 28 -9.61 -9.63 9.85
C ASP A 28 -9.94 -10.03 8.41
N PHE A 29 -11.12 -9.70 7.93
CA PHE A 29 -11.52 -9.93 6.53
C PHE A 29 -10.61 -9.15 5.56
N ILE A 30 -10.40 -7.87 5.83
CA ILE A 30 -9.49 -7.03 5.03
C ILE A 30 -8.07 -7.59 5.09
N ALA A 31 -7.54 -7.88 6.28
CA ALA A 31 -6.22 -8.43 6.47
C ALA A 31 -6.03 -9.76 5.72
N THR A 32 -7.04 -10.62 5.72
CA THR A 32 -7.02 -11.89 4.97
C THR A 32 -6.93 -11.65 3.46
N ILE A 33 -7.69 -10.70 2.92
CA ILE A 33 -7.61 -10.36 1.50
C ILE A 33 -6.23 -9.79 1.15
N PHE A 34 -5.74 -8.85 1.94
CA PHE A 34 -4.42 -8.22 1.71
C PHE A 34 -3.29 -9.23 1.79
N SER A 35 -3.28 -10.07 2.83
CA SER A 35 -2.25 -11.10 3.01
C SER A 35 -2.28 -12.14 1.90
N GLY A 36 -3.48 -12.55 1.45
CA GLY A 36 -3.63 -13.48 0.34
C GLY A 36 -3.11 -12.91 -0.98
N LEU A 37 -3.47 -11.65 -1.29
CA LEU A 37 -2.99 -10.96 -2.49
C LEU A 37 -1.48 -10.71 -2.43
N TYR A 38 -0.97 -10.30 -1.27
CA TYR A 38 0.46 -10.08 -1.06
C TYR A 38 1.25 -11.39 -1.21
N SER A 39 0.82 -12.47 -0.56
CA SER A 39 1.48 -13.77 -0.66
C SER A 39 1.48 -14.30 -2.09
N GLY A 40 0.40 -14.11 -2.83
CA GLY A 40 0.32 -14.46 -4.25
C GLY A 40 1.30 -13.63 -5.10
N ALA A 41 1.34 -12.32 -4.89
CA ALA A 41 2.27 -11.44 -5.60
C ALA A 41 3.73 -11.75 -5.22
N GLU A 42 4.02 -11.91 -3.92
CA GLU A 42 5.36 -12.27 -3.45
C GLU A 42 5.82 -13.59 -4.08
N TRP A 43 4.97 -14.61 -4.10
CA TRP A 43 5.29 -15.88 -4.73
C TRP A 43 5.65 -15.72 -6.21
N ILE A 44 4.92 -14.89 -6.96
CA ILE A 44 5.18 -14.63 -8.39
C ILE A 44 6.57 -13.97 -8.59
N PHE A 45 6.97 -13.05 -7.71
CA PHE A 45 8.22 -12.29 -7.86
C PHE A 45 9.42 -12.92 -7.15
N THR A 46 9.22 -13.78 -6.15
CA THR A 46 10.33 -14.39 -5.40
C THR A 46 10.62 -15.83 -5.77
N THR A 47 9.64 -16.57 -6.32
CA THR A 47 9.83 -17.98 -6.71
C THR A 47 10.66 -18.14 -7.98
N PRO A 48 10.47 -17.34 -9.05
CA PRO A 48 11.30 -17.46 -10.24
C PRO A 48 12.73 -17.00 -9.98
N PRO A 49 13.70 -17.54 -10.73
CA PRO A 49 15.08 -17.05 -10.65
C PRO A 49 15.15 -15.58 -11.07
N PHE A 50 16.05 -14.81 -10.46
CA PHE A 50 16.18 -13.37 -10.67
C PHE A 50 16.31 -12.96 -12.14
N TRP A 51 17.03 -13.75 -12.94
CA TRP A 51 17.22 -13.48 -14.36
C TRP A 51 15.91 -13.52 -15.16
N ALA A 52 14.96 -14.40 -14.79
CA ALA A 52 13.66 -14.49 -15.46
C ALA A 52 12.84 -13.21 -15.21
N ILE A 53 12.81 -12.72 -13.97
CA ILE A 53 12.14 -11.47 -13.61
C ILE A 53 12.80 -10.28 -14.33
N ILE A 54 14.13 -10.22 -14.38
CA ILE A 54 14.85 -9.17 -15.13
C ILE A 54 14.43 -9.14 -16.60
N ILE A 55 14.36 -10.32 -17.24
CA ILE A 55 13.96 -10.42 -18.65
C ILE A 55 12.52 -9.91 -18.84
N VAL A 56 11.60 -10.31 -17.99
CA VAL A 56 10.18 -9.89 -18.08
C VAL A 56 10.06 -8.37 -17.90
N ILE A 57 10.68 -7.80 -16.86
CA ILE A 57 10.60 -6.36 -16.60
C ILE A 57 11.30 -5.57 -17.72
N ALA A 58 12.45 -6.04 -18.20
CA ALA A 58 13.16 -5.42 -19.33
C ALA A 58 12.34 -5.47 -20.63
N ALA A 59 11.63 -6.58 -20.90
CA ALA A 59 10.73 -6.69 -22.04
C ALA A 59 9.56 -5.70 -21.94
N ILE A 60 8.94 -5.55 -20.77
CA ILE A 60 7.89 -4.55 -20.53
C ILE A 60 8.45 -3.13 -20.74
N ALA A 61 9.63 -2.85 -20.22
CA ALA A 61 10.29 -1.55 -20.39
C ALA A 61 10.60 -1.25 -21.87
N TRP A 62 11.01 -2.28 -22.62
CA TRP A 62 11.26 -2.15 -24.06
C TRP A 62 9.98 -1.82 -24.82
N LEU A 63 8.89 -2.52 -24.56
CA LEU A 63 7.59 -2.27 -25.18
C LEU A 63 7.04 -0.89 -24.83
N ALA A 64 7.30 -0.40 -23.61
CA ALA A 64 6.79 0.89 -23.14
C ALA A 64 7.53 2.08 -23.75
N LYS A 65 8.85 2.06 -23.82
CA LYS A 65 9.65 3.24 -24.22
C LYS A 65 10.93 2.89 -25.00
N GLY A 66 11.05 1.65 -25.48
CA GLY A 66 12.12 1.19 -26.33
C GLY A 66 13.39 0.74 -25.59
N TRP A 67 14.41 0.39 -26.39
CA TRP A 67 15.60 -0.33 -25.93
C TRP A 67 16.44 0.42 -24.87
N LYS A 68 16.45 1.76 -24.91
CA LYS A 68 17.22 2.56 -23.94
C LYS A 68 16.70 2.38 -22.51
N LEU A 69 15.37 2.35 -22.34
CA LEU A 69 14.77 2.08 -21.03
C LEU A 69 15.02 0.64 -20.60
N ALA A 70 14.92 -0.33 -21.53
CA ALA A 70 15.20 -1.73 -21.22
C ALA A 70 16.63 -1.94 -20.69
N ILE A 71 17.64 -1.34 -21.32
CA ILE A 71 19.03 -1.42 -20.85
C ILE A 71 19.16 -0.79 -19.44
N GLY A 72 18.60 0.40 -19.22
CA GLY A 72 18.61 1.04 -17.91
C GLY A 72 17.96 0.17 -16.83
N THR A 73 16.85 -0.49 -17.17
CA THR A 73 16.15 -1.43 -16.29
C THR A 73 17.02 -2.64 -15.95
N VAL A 74 17.65 -3.27 -16.95
CA VAL A 74 18.56 -4.41 -16.73
C VAL A 74 19.72 -4.01 -15.82
N VAL A 75 20.39 -2.89 -16.11
CA VAL A 75 21.50 -2.39 -15.28
C VAL A 75 21.05 -2.12 -13.84
N GLY A 76 19.92 -1.43 -13.65
CA GLY A 76 19.39 -1.14 -12.33
C GLY A 76 19.04 -2.39 -11.53
N LEU A 77 18.40 -3.38 -12.18
CA LEU A 77 18.03 -4.64 -11.51
C LEU A 77 19.27 -5.51 -11.20
N LEU A 78 20.28 -5.52 -12.08
CA LEU A 78 21.56 -6.20 -11.80
C LEU A 78 22.33 -5.56 -10.65
N LEU A 79 22.25 -4.24 -10.49
CA LEU A 79 22.82 -3.55 -9.31
C LEU A 79 22.12 -4.00 -8.02
N ILE A 80 20.79 -4.14 -8.04
CA ILE A 80 20.03 -4.65 -6.88
C ILE A 80 20.45 -6.06 -6.50
N VAL A 81 20.69 -6.93 -7.50
CA VAL A 81 21.27 -8.27 -7.28
C VAL A 81 22.68 -8.17 -6.70
N GLY A 82 23.52 -7.28 -7.26
CA GLY A 82 24.92 -7.12 -6.85
C GLY A 82 25.11 -6.62 -5.41
N ILE A 83 24.14 -5.87 -4.86
CA ILE A 83 24.14 -5.41 -3.46
C ILE A 83 23.34 -6.33 -2.52
N ASP A 84 22.96 -7.53 -2.98
CA ASP A 84 22.19 -8.54 -2.21
C ASP A 84 20.84 -8.03 -1.66
N GLN A 85 20.19 -7.12 -2.38
CA GLN A 85 18.89 -6.57 -2.01
C GLN A 85 17.72 -7.10 -2.86
N TRP A 86 17.96 -8.16 -3.65
CA TRP A 86 16.96 -8.69 -4.56
C TRP A 86 15.65 -9.08 -3.87
N LYS A 87 15.74 -9.84 -2.77
CA LYS A 87 14.57 -10.29 -2.03
C LYS A 87 13.75 -9.12 -1.49
N ASN A 88 14.41 -8.16 -0.85
CA ASN A 88 13.76 -6.97 -0.30
C ASN A 88 13.11 -6.12 -1.39
N ALA A 89 13.76 -5.98 -2.56
CA ALA A 89 13.22 -5.27 -3.70
C ALA A 89 11.96 -5.95 -4.26
N MET A 90 11.94 -7.27 -4.39
CA MET A 90 10.79 -8.02 -4.88
C MET A 90 9.63 -8.00 -3.88
N GLN A 91 9.89 -8.09 -2.59
CA GLN A 91 8.89 -7.93 -1.54
C GLN A 91 8.26 -6.53 -1.56
N THR A 92 9.08 -5.49 -1.68
CA THR A 92 8.59 -4.11 -1.80
C THR A 92 7.77 -3.90 -3.06
N LEU A 93 8.21 -4.47 -4.19
CA LEU A 93 7.47 -4.44 -5.45
C LEU A 93 6.10 -5.12 -5.30
N SER A 94 6.06 -6.31 -4.70
CA SER A 94 4.82 -7.04 -4.43
C SER A 94 3.86 -6.24 -3.57
N LEU A 95 4.35 -5.67 -2.46
CA LEU A 95 3.57 -4.83 -1.57
C LEU A 95 3.00 -3.60 -2.30
N THR A 96 3.84 -2.93 -3.07
CA THR A 96 3.45 -1.73 -3.82
C THR A 96 2.39 -2.05 -4.88
N LEU A 97 2.56 -3.13 -5.64
CA LEU A 97 1.61 -3.55 -6.66
C LEU A 97 0.24 -3.91 -6.06
N VAL A 98 0.24 -4.66 -4.96
CA VAL A 98 -1.01 -5.02 -4.27
C VAL A 98 -1.69 -3.78 -3.71
N ALA A 99 -0.95 -2.88 -3.06
CA ALA A 99 -1.49 -1.63 -2.53
C ALA A 99 -2.10 -0.75 -3.64
N VAL A 100 -1.40 -0.60 -4.77
CA VAL A 100 -1.88 0.17 -5.92
C VAL A 100 -3.12 -0.48 -6.53
N LEU A 101 -3.14 -1.81 -6.69
CA LEU A 101 -4.29 -2.53 -7.23
C LEU A 101 -5.54 -2.30 -6.37
N ILE A 102 -5.42 -2.45 -5.06
CA ILE A 102 -6.53 -2.22 -4.14
C ILE A 102 -6.97 -0.76 -4.16
N ALA A 103 -6.01 0.17 -4.15
CA ALA A 103 -6.32 1.59 -4.24
C ALA A 103 -7.12 1.93 -5.52
N ILE A 104 -6.73 1.39 -6.67
CA ILE A 104 -7.44 1.59 -7.95
C ILE A 104 -8.85 0.99 -7.90
N ILE A 105 -9.00 -0.24 -7.39
CA ILE A 105 -10.30 -0.91 -7.27
C ILE A 105 -11.29 -0.09 -6.42
N ILE A 106 -10.80 0.59 -5.39
CA ILE A 106 -11.61 1.44 -4.52
C ILE A 106 -11.81 2.83 -5.13
N ALA A 107 -10.74 3.44 -5.62
CA ALA A 107 -10.74 4.83 -6.07
C ALA A 107 -11.57 5.05 -7.34
N ILE A 108 -11.52 4.11 -8.31
CA ILE A 108 -12.25 4.26 -9.57
C ILE A 108 -13.78 4.30 -9.35
N PRO A 109 -14.41 3.33 -8.65
CA PRO A 109 -15.85 3.39 -8.40
C PRO A 109 -16.28 4.63 -7.61
N ILE A 110 -15.52 4.98 -6.55
CA ILE A 110 -15.81 6.17 -5.73
C ILE A 110 -15.66 7.43 -6.57
N GLY A 111 -14.61 7.54 -7.38
CA GLY A 111 -14.38 8.69 -8.26
C GLY A 111 -15.47 8.84 -9.31
N VAL A 112 -15.90 7.75 -9.95
CA VAL A 112 -17.02 7.77 -10.91
C VAL A 112 -18.33 8.17 -10.23
N TRP A 113 -18.57 7.67 -9.02
CA TRP A 113 -19.78 8.02 -8.26
C TRP A 113 -19.76 9.49 -7.84
N ALA A 114 -18.63 9.98 -7.32
CA ALA A 114 -18.47 11.39 -6.97
C ALA A 114 -18.61 12.32 -8.19
N ALA A 115 -18.16 11.89 -9.38
CA ALA A 115 -18.33 12.66 -10.62
C ALA A 115 -19.80 12.76 -11.07
N ARG A 116 -20.64 11.77 -10.74
CA ARG A 116 -22.05 11.70 -11.13
C ARG A 116 -23.00 12.27 -10.08
N SER A 117 -22.56 12.48 -8.83
CA SER A 117 -23.42 12.91 -7.74
C SER A 117 -22.78 14.04 -6.95
N GLN A 118 -23.44 15.21 -6.93
CA GLN A 118 -22.98 16.35 -6.15
C GLN A 118 -22.95 16.06 -4.65
N ALA A 119 -23.92 15.28 -4.13
CA ALA A 119 -23.96 14.88 -2.74
C ALA A 119 -22.76 14.03 -2.34
N VAL A 120 -22.40 13.04 -3.17
CA VAL A 120 -21.20 12.19 -2.94
C VAL A 120 -19.93 13.02 -3.06
N SER A 121 -19.84 13.90 -4.06
CA SER A 121 -18.70 14.80 -4.24
C SER A 121 -18.51 15.74 -3.04
N ALA A 122 -19.60 16.25 -2.47
CA ALA A 122 -19.55 17.13 -1.30
C ALA A 122 -19.01 16.43 -0.02
N VAL A 123 -19.14 15.10 0.06
CA VAL A 123 -18.61 14.29 1.17
C VAL A 123 -17.19 13.82 0.88
N VAL A 124 -16.95 13.32 -0.34
CA VAL A 124 -15.65 12.70 -0.69
C VAL A 124 -14.53 13.73 -0.75
N ARG A 125 -14.79 14.93 -1.32
CA ARG A 125 -13.74 15.96 -1.44
C ARG A 125 -13.15 16.41 -0.11
N PRO A 126 -13.92 16.79 0.92
CA PRO A 126 -13.36 17.16 2.21
C PRO A 126 -12.56 16.03 2.88
N ILE A 127 -13.00 14.78 2.70
CA ILE A 127 -12.26 13.62 3.22
C ILE A 127 -10.90 13.49 2.53
N LEU A 128 -10.86 13.61 1.21
CA LEU A 128 -9.60 13.55 0.46
C LEU A 128 -8.68 14.73 0.81
N ASP A 129 -9.23 15.94 0.92
CA ASP A 129 -8.47 17.13 1.32
C ASP A 129 -7.86 16.95 2.72
N PHE A 130 -8.65 16.41 3.65
CA PHE A 130 -8.17 16.11 5.00
C PHE A 130 -7.04 15.06 4.98
N LEU A 131 -7.21 13.96 4.24
CA LEU A 131 -6.19 12.91 4.12
C LEU A 131 -4.89 13.42 3.45
N GLN A 132 -5.00 14.33 2.49
CA GLN A 132 -3.85 14.92 1.82
C GLN A 132 -3.07 15.91 2.72
N THR A 133 -3.78 16.62 3.60
CA THR A 133 -3.16 17.59 4.51
C THR A 133 -2.53 16.94 5.73
N MET A 134 -2.96 15.73 6.11
CA MET A 134 -2.39 15.01 7.24
C MET A 134 -1.07 14.32 6.86
N PRO A 135 0.00 14.48 7.67
CA PRO A 135 1.20 13.67 7.51
C PRO A 135 0.88 12.17 7.57
N ALA A 136 1.50 11.38 6.69
CA ALA A 136 1.26 9.94 6.60
C ALA A 136 1.40 9.19 7.94
N PHE A 137 2.28 9.66 8.83
CA PHE A 137 2.49 9.07 10.15
C PHE A 137 1.28 9.14 11.07
N VAL A 138 0.37 10.10 10.88
CA VAL A 138 -0.80 10.28 11.76
C VAL A 138 -1.81 9.14 11.60
N TYR A 139 -1.98 8.59 10.39
CA TYR A 139 -2.85 7.44 10.15
C TYR A 139 -2.09 6.11 10.11
N LEU A 140 -0.76 6.15 9.92
CA LEU A 140 0.06 4.95 9.96
C LEU A 140 0.16 4.37 11.38
N ILE A 141 0.29 5.22 12.40
CA ILE A 141 0.39 4.78 13.80
C ILE A 141 -0.82 3.95 14.23
N PRO A 142 -2.08 4.41 14.08
CA PRO A 142 -3.24 3.57 14.36
C PRO A 142 -3.29 2.30 13.54
N ALA A 143 -2.89 2.33 12.25
CA ALA A 143 -2.90 1.17 11.37
C ALA A 143 -1.94 0.05 11.79
N ILE A 144 -0.86 0.37 12.51
CA ILE A 144 0.07 -0.63 13.04
C ILE A 144 -0.52 -1.38 14.24
N PHE A 145 -1.50 -0.78 14.94
CA PHE A 145 -2.17 -1.37 16.11
C PHE A 145 -3.47 -2.13 15.75
N LEU A 146 -3.91 -2.07 14.50
CA LEU A 146 -5.05 -2.80 13.94
C LEU A 146 -4.61 -4.11 13.29
#